data_b66712fafacafe7480d764f5c41d78ea
#
_entry.id   b66712fafacafe7480d764f5c41d78ea
#
_cell.length_a   1.000
_cell.length_b   1.000
_cell.length_c   1.000
_cell.angle_alpha   90.00
_cell.angle_beta   90.00
_cell.angle_gamma   90.00
#
_symmetry.space_group_name_H-M   'P 1'
#
loop_
_entity.id
_entity.type
_entity.pdbx_description
1 polymer ?
#
loop_
_entity_poly.entity_id
_entity_poly.type
_entity_poly.pdbx_seq_one_letter_code
_entity_poly.pdbx_strand_id
1 'polypeptide(L)'
;TAVLTQTDYLLVYPIGTEAGALPVKYWLTDTNAKNLSIHIQPTSSVRVRAMITGSGATTSPFGVALYCRKDADSYTKAVDSFGANVFRLYGAGATPDIPSSLTPTSNRLCSASCVVGAMLRDQSSSFTVQALTIGQSIELDTVIYIIASPGVTVNCRYQKDDGTALNVYTNTATMIIDEPAAGGMGF
;
A
#
# COMPACT_ATOMS: atom_id res chain seq x y z
N THR A 1 -4.94 17.50 20.27
CA THR A 1 -3.93 16.48 19.84
C THR A 1 -4.19 16.11 18.40
N ALA A 2 -3.15 16.05 17.56
CA ALA A 2 -3.26 15.58 16.19
C ALA A 2 -3.54 14.07 16.18
N VAL A 3 -4.44 13.65 15.27
CA VAL A 3 -4.80 12.26 15.07
C VAL A 3 -4.58 11.91 13.61
N LEU A 4 -3.87 10.83 13.34
CA LEU A 4 -3.65 10.27 12.01
C LEU A 4 -4.45 8.99 11.86
N THR A 5 -5.29 8.93 10.84
CA THR A 5 -6.15 7.78 10.55
C THR A 5 -5.86 7.23 9.15
N GLN A 6 -5.52 5.96 9.04
CA GLN A 6 -5.60 5.27 7.75
C GLN A 6 -7.07 4.88 7.53
N THR A 7 -7.72 5.52 6.57
CA THR A 7 -9.16 5.38 6.32
C THR A 7 -9.47 4.29 5.31
N ASP A 8 -8.84 4.34 4.16
CA ASP A 8 -9.17 3.50 3.00
C ASP A 8 -7.91 2.93 2.35
N TYR A 9 -8.07 1.85 1.60
CA TYR A 9 -7.03 1.31 0.74
C TYR A 9 -7.59 0.77 -0.58
N LEU A 10 -6.69 0.64 -1.55
CA LEU A 10 -6.89 -0.05 -2.83
C LEU A 10 -5.70 -0.96 -3.10
N LEU A 11 -5.96 -2.09 -3.74
CA LEU A 11 -4.94 -3.00 -4.22
C LEU A 11 -4.90 -2.96 -5.75
N VAL A 12 -3.71 -2.83 -6.31
CA VAL A 12 -3.50 -2.55 -7.74
C VAL A 12 -2.43 -3.47 -8.31
N TYR A 13 -2.57 -3.86 -9.57
CA TYR A 13 -1.47 -4.50 -10.29
C TYR A 13 -0.31 -3.53 -10.48
N PRO A 14 0.94 -3.96 -10.29
CA PRO A 14 2.11 -3.10 -10.36
C PRO A 14 2.58 -2.85 -11.81
N ILE A 15 1.67 -2.49 -12.70
CA ILE A 15 1.96 -2.27 -14.12
C ILE A 15 1.63 -0.84 -14.55
N GLY A 16 2.48 -0.29 -15.41
CA GLY A 16 2.26 0.97 -16.12
C GLY A 16 2.75 2.21 -15.39
N THR A 17 2.90 3.25 -16.16
CA THR A 17 3.16 4.61 -15.68
C THR A 17 1.89 5.21 -15.12
N GLU A 18 1.91 5.67 -13.89
CA GLU A 18 0.79 6.45 -13.36
C GLU A 18 1.12 7.93 -13.32
N ALA A 19 1.31 8.53 -14.46
CA ALA A 19 1.12 9.97 -14.59
C ALA A 19 -0.38 10.33 -14.70
N GLY A 20 -1.25 9.34 -14.86
CA GLY A 20 -2.68 9.49 -15.02
C GLY A 20 -3.48 8.39 -14.34
N ALA A 21 -4.81 8.49 -14.44
CA ALA A 21 -5.73 7.48 -13.97
C ALA A 21 -5.50 6.15 -14.71
N LEU A 22 -4.97 5.13 -14.05
CA LEU A 22 -4.98 3.79 -14.59
C LEU A 22 -6.42 3.39 -14.94
N PRO A 23 -6.64 2.77 -16.10
CA PRO A 23 -7.93 2.17 -16.39
C PRO A 23 -8.37 1.22 -15.28
N VAL A 24 -9.65 1.22 -14.94
CA VAL A 24 -10.22 0.38 -13.85
C VAL A 24 -9.80 -1.09 -13.95
N LYS A 25 -9.59 -1.62 -15.15
CA LYS A 25 -9.14 -3.00 -15.37
C LYS A 25 -7.78 -3.38 -14.76
N TYR A 26 -6.99 -2.41 -14.33
CA TYR A 26 -5.69 -2.65 -13.67
C TYR A 26 -5.79 -2.64 -12.15
N TRP A 27 -6.93 -2.33 -11.60
CA TRP A 27 -7.17 -2.40 -10.18
C TRP A 27 -7.56 -3.81 -9.78
N LEU A 28 -6.92 -4.36 -8.77
CA LEU A 28 -7.29 -5.66 -8.18
C LEU A 28 -8.60 -5.52 -7.41
N THR A 29 -8.87 -4.33 -6.87
CA THR A 29 -10.17 -3.93 -6.33
C THR A 29 -10.75 -2.79 -7.16
N ASP A 30 -12.03 -2.83 -7.43
CA ASP A 30 -12.75 -1.75 -8.09
C ASP A 30 -12.63 -0.45 -7.28
N THR A 31 -12.51 0.70 -7.94
CA THR A 31 -12.51 2.01 -7.29
C THR A 31 -13.77 2.26 -6.46
N ASN A 32 -14.88 1.61 -6.81
CA ASN A 32 -16.12 1.61 -6.02
C ASN A 32 -16.12 0.52 -4.94
N ALA A 33 -15.15 -0.39 -4.95
CA ALA A 33 -15.04 -1.52 -4.04
C ALA A 33 -13.71 -1.48 -3.27
N LYS A 34 -13.33 -0.30 -2.79
CA LYS A 34 -12.19 -0.11 -1.88
C LYS A 34 -12.38 -0.93 -0.59
N ASN A 35 -11.27 -1.20 0.09
CA ASN A 35 -11.24 -1.91 1.38
C ASN A 35 -11.67 -3.39 1.31
N LEU A 36 -11.56 -4.01 0.14
CA LEU A 36 -11.82 -5.43 -0.02
C LEU A 36 -10.54 -6.25 0.07
N SER A 37 -10.63 -7.38 0.78
CA SER A 37 -9.60 -8.42 0.69
C SER A 37 -9.57 -9.01 -0.71
N ILE A 38 -8.39 -9.34 -1.19
CA ILE A 38 -8.20 -9.99 -2.49
C ILE A 38 -7.50 -11.33 -2.35
N HIS A 39 -7.72 -12.18 -3.32
CA HIS A 39 -7.04 -13.44 -3.51
C HIS A 39 -5.93 -13.30 -4.55
N ILE A 40 -4.72 -13.73 -4.23
CA ILE A 40 -3.55 -13.64 -5.10
C ILE A 40 -2.79 -14.97 -5.18
N GLN A 41 -2.00 -15.13 -6.21
CA GLN A 41 -1.17 -16.32 -6.37
C GLN A 41 0.01 -16.33 -5.39
N PRO A 42 0.59 -17.50 -5.07
CA PRO A 42 1.72 -17.65 -4.13
C PRO A 42 2.93 -16.76 -4.40
N THR A 43 3.12 -16.37 -5.66
CA THR A 43 4.16 -15.43 -6.07
C THR A 43 3.52 -14.29 -6.82
N SER A 44 3.39 -13.14 -6.17
CA SER A 44 2.67 -11.99 -6.72
C SER A 44 3.33 -10.67 -6.37
N SER A 45 3.21 -9.72 -7.28
CA SER A 45 3.51 -8.31 -7.01
C SER A 45 2.19 -7.56 -6.86
N VAL A 46 2.10 -6.73 -5.84
CA VAL A 46 0.91 -5.94 -5.54
C VAL A 46 1.30 -4.52 -5.16
N ARG A 47 0.57 -3.53 -5.66
CA ARG A 47 0.63 -2.15 -5.16
C ARG A 47 -0.41 -1.99 -4.08
N VAL A 48 0.04 -1.55 -2.92
CA VAL A 48 -0.81 -1.19 -1.79
C VAL A 48 -0.91 0.32 -1.75
N ARG A 49 -2.08 0.83 -2.10
CA ARG A 49 -2.39 2.26 -1.99
C ARG A 49 -3.29 2.49 -0.79
N ALA A 50 -2.98 3.47 0.04
CA ALA A 50 -3.84 3.83 1.16
C ALA A 50 -3.93 5.34 1.35
N MET A 51 -5.00 5.77 1.98
CA MET A 51 -5.24 7.16 2.35
C MET A 51 -5.05 7.35 3.84
N ILE A 52 -4.28 8.38 4.20
CA ILE A 52 -4.11 8.83 5.58
C ILE A 52 -4.70 10.23 5.71
N THR A 53 -5.56 10.41 6.69
CA THR A 53 -6.23 11.69 6.99
C THR A 53 -5.77 12.22 8.34
N GLY A 54 -5.48 13.52 8.38
CA GLY A 54 -5.19 14.26 9.60
C GLY A 54 -6.45 14.88 10.22
N SER A 55 -6.59 14.78 11.54
CA SER A 55 -7.70 15.37 12.28
C SER A 55 -7.27 15.87 13.67
N GLY A 56 -8.17 16.55 14.36
CA GLY A 56 -7.94 17.07 15.72
C GLY A 56 -7.07 18.31 15.77
N ALA A 57 -5.86 18.27 15.25
CA ALA A 57 -4.95 19.40 15.13
C ALA A 57 -4.01 19.18 13.95
N THR A 58 -3.33 20.22 13.48
CA THR A 58 -2.28 20.09 12.47
C THR A 58 -1.15 19.20 12.99
N THR A 59 -0.70 18.25 12.17
CA THR A 59 0.41 17.37 12.52
C THR A 59 1.75 18.10 12.35
N SER A 60 2.79 17.65 13.03
CA SER A 60 4.16 17.89 12.58
C SER A 60 4.47 17.02 11.37
N PRO A 61 5.48 17.33 10.54
CA PRO A 61 5.99 16.41 9.52
C PRO A 61 6.40 15.08 10.17
N PHE A 62 6.15 13.96 9.47
CA PHE A 62 6.46 12.61 9.98
C PHE A 62 6.89 11.68 8.85
N GLY A 63 7.82 10.80 9.16
CA GLY A 63 8.17 9.68 8.28
C GLY A 63 7.09 8.63 8.29
N VAL A 64 6.83 8.01 7.13
CA VAL A 64 5.86 6.93 6.98
C VAL A 64 6.42 5.83 6.08
N ALA A 65 6.12 4.58 6.41
CA ALA A 65 6.51 3.41 5.63
C ALA A 65 5.37 2.37 5.63
N LEU A 66 5.42 1.46 4.66
CA LEU A 66 4.51 0.32 4.63
C LEU A 66 5.03 -0.76 5.58
N TYR A 67 4.17 -1.25 6.44
CA TYR A 67 4.39 -2.37 7.33
C TYR A 67 3.42 -3.49 6.99
N CYS A 68 3.93 -4.69 6.86
CA CYS A 68 3.10 -5.87 6.61
C CYS A 68 3.35 -6.94 7.67
N ARG A 69 2.44 -7.89 7.73
CA ARG A 69 2.58 -9.09 8.56
C ARG A 69 2.00 -10.30 7.86
N LYS A 70 2.54 -11.45 8.18
CA LYS A 70 1.99 -12.75 7.83
C LYS A 70 1.02 -13.17 8.93
N ASP A 71 -0.19 -13.56 8.57
CA ASP A 71 -1.21 -14.06 9.49
C ASP A 71 -1.38 -13.17 10.74
N ALA A 72 -1.13 -13.71 11.93
CA ALA A 72 -1.21 -13.02 13.21
C ALA A 72 0.14 -12.49 13.73
N ASP A 73 1.21 -12.56 12.93
CA ASP A 73 2.53 -12.09 13.32
C ASP A 73 2.54 -10.57 13.60
N SER A 74 3.61 -10.08 14.19
CA SER A 74 3.82 -8.65 14.35
C SER A 74 4.05 -7.96 13.01
N TYR A 75 3.61 -6.71 12.89
CA TYR A 75 3.89 -5.90 11.72
C TYR A 75 5.39 -5.58 11.61
N THR A 76 5.97 -5.85 10.46
CA THR A 76 7.36 -5.52 10.14
C THR A 76 7.43 -4.60 8.93
N LYS A 77 8.39 -3.69 8.91
CA LYS A 77 8.59 -2.75 7.81
C LYS A 77 8.94 -3.52 6.53
N ALA A 78 8.27 -3.19 5.44
CA ALA A 78 8.64 -3.69 4.13
C ALA A 78 9.96 -3.02 3.70
N VAL A 79 10.97 -3.83 3.43
CA VAL A 79 12.28 -3.42 2.95
C VAL A 79 12.62 -4.18 1.66
N ASP A 80 13.73 -3.89 1.02
CA ASP A 80 14.13 -4.45 -0.28
C ASP A 80 14.57 -5.94 -0.22
N SER A 81 14.58 -6.54 0.96
CA SER A 81 14.89 -7.96 1.17
C SER A 81 13.77 -8.67 1.93
N PHE A 82 13.62 -9.98 1.71
CA PHE A 82 12.66 -10.78 2.46
C PHE A 82 13.07 -10.96 3.94
N GLY A 83 14.36 -11.15 4.22
CA GLY A 83 14.79 -11.57 5.55
C GLY A 83 14.01 -12.81 6.00
N ALA A 84 13.30 -12.69 7.13
CA ALA A 84 12.39 -13.72 7.64
C ALA A 84 10.93 -13.55 7.16
N ASN A 85 10.64 -12.51 6.36
CA ASN A 85 9.30 -12.18 5.92
C ASN A 85 8.92 -12.89 4.61
N VAL A 86 7.64 -13.04 4.34
CA VAL A 86 7.10 -13.53 3.06
C VAL A 86 6.88 -12.40 2.05
N PHE A 87 7.23 -11.17 2.39
CA PHE A 87 7.08 -9.97 1.56
C PHE A 87 8.33 -9.12 1.61
N ARG A 88 8.56 -8.33 0.57
CA ARG A 88 9.58 -7.30 0.48
C ARG A 88 9.11 -6.16 -0.43
N LEU A 89 9.80 -5.03 -0.45
CA LEU A 89 9.62 -4.05 -1.51
C LEU A 89 9.98 -4.69 -2.86
N TYR A 90 9.26 -4.30 -3.90
CA TYR A 90 9.55 -4.78 -5.24
C TYR A 90 10.91 -4.23 -5.69
N GLY A 91 11.83 -5.12 -6.04
CA GLY A 91 13.27 -4.84 -6.13
C GLY A 91 13.71 -3.76 -7.11
N ALA A 92 14.89 -3.21 -6.85
CA ALA A 92 15.52 -2.15 -7.61
C ALA A 92 15.55 -2.45 -9.11
N GLY A 93 15.10 -1.51 -9.92
CA GLY A 93 15.12 -1.58 -11.38
C GLY A 93 14.01 -2.38 -12.04
N ALA A 94 13.10 -2.98 -11.28
CA ALA A 94 12.06 -3.83 -11.83
C ALA A 94 10.80 -3.07 -12.30
N THR A 95 10.65 -1.82 -11.93
CA THR A 95 9.52 -0.97 -12.34
C THR A 95 10.01 0.44 -12.69
N PRO A 96 10.57 0.63 -13.89
CA PRO A 96 11.14 1.91 -14.31
C PRO A 96 10.12 3.05 -14.33
N ASP A 97 8.84 2.74 -14.39
CA ASP A 97 7.78 3.69 -14.72
C ASP A 97 6.85 4.07 -13.55
N ILE A 98 7.23 3.75 -12.31
CA ILE A 98 6.43 4.17 -11.16
C ILE A 98 6.82 5.62 -10.80
N PRO A 99 5.89 6.58 -10.87
CA PRO A 99 6.18 7.97 -10.53
C PRO A 99 6.61 8.12 -9.08
N SER A 100 7.47 9.09 -8.82
CA SER A 100 7.97 9.37 -7.45
C SER A 100 6.97 10.10 -6.59
N SER A 101 5.90 10.64 -7.17
CA SER A 101 4.88 11.37 -6.46
C SER A 101 3.50 11.13 -7.06
N LEU A 102 2.47 11.13 -6.21
CA LEU A 102 1.08 11.18 -6.59
C LEU A 102 0.59 12.63 -6.47
N THR A 103 -0.12 13.11 -7.50
CA THR A 103 -0.76 14.42 -7.47
C THR A 103 -2.24 14.29 -7.13
N PRO A 104 -2.94 15.35 -6.70
CA PRO A 104 -4.39 15.30 -6.50
C PRO A 104 -5.17 14.80 -7.72
N THR A 105 -4.69 15.07 -8.94
CA THR A 105 -5.31 14.59 -10.18
C THR A 105 -5.14 13.09 -10.44
N SER A 106 -4.16 12.44 -9.81
CA SER A 106 -3.95 10.99 -9.87
C SER A 106 -4.48 10.25 -8.63
N ASN A 107 -5.05 10.96 -7.67
CA ASN A 107 -5.63 10.37 -6.48
C ASN A 107 -6.88 9.54 -6.82
N ARG A 108 -7.06 8.44 -6.11
CA ARG A 108 -8.16 7.51 -6.27
C ARG A 108 -9.04 7.38 -5.03
N LEU A 109 -8.45 7.57 -3.86
CA LEU A 109 -9.13 7.48 -2.57
C LEU A 109 -9.52 8.86 -2.06
N CYS A 110 -8.65 9.83 -2.27
CA CYS A 110 -8.84 11.20 -1.82
C CYS A 110 -9.56 12.02 -2.88
N SER A 111 -10.74 12.53 -2.53
CA SER A 111 -11.57 13.35 -3.44
C SER A 111 -11.59 14.85 -3.09
N ALA A 112 -11.19 15.21 -1.87
CA ALA A 112 -11.17 16.59 -1.41
C ALA A 112 -10.06 16.81 -0.38
N SER A 113 -9.53 18.02 -0.34
CA SER A 113 -8.46 18.40 0.61
C SER A 113 -7.23 17.48 0.55
N CYS A 114 -6.90 17.05 -0.66
CA CYS A 114 -5.77 16.16 -0.91
C CYS A 114 -4.47 16.94 -1.00
N VAL A 115 -3.45 16.50 -0.30
CA VAL A 115 -2.09 16.96 -0.51
C VAL A 115 -1.35 16.02 -1.46
N VAL A 116 -0.24 16.49 -2.01
CA VAL A 116 0.60 15.66 -2.91
C VAL A 116 1.03 14.39 -2.17
N GLY A 117 0.67 13.24 -2.72
CA GLY A 117 1.03 11.94 -2.19
C GLY A 117 2.42 11.49 -2.64
N ALA A 118 2.76 10.26 -2.34
CA ALA A 118 4.02 9.67 -2.75
C ALA A 118 3.89 8.19 -3.10
N MET A 119 4.77 7.76 -4.00
CA MET A 119 5.02 6.34 -4.23
C MET A 119 6.33 5.96 -3.58
N LEU A 120 6.28 4.97 -2.69
CA LEU A 120 7.45 4.38 -2.08
C LEU A 120 8.01 3.32 -3.03
N ARG A 121 9.18 3.60 -3.58
CA ARG A 121 9.90 2.71 -4.47
C ARG A 121 10.80 1.76 -3.68
N ASP A 122 11.28 0.76 -4.36
CA ASP A 122 12.20 -0.27 -3.92
C ASP A 122 13.41 0.21 -3.09
N GLN A 123 13.91 1.41 -3.35
CA GLN A 123 15.06 1.98 -2.63
C GLN A 123 14.68 2.94 -1.49
N SER A 124 13.41 3.33 -1.43
CA SER A 124 12.89 4.22 -0.38
C SER A 124 11.93 3.45 0.50
N SER A 125 12.42 2.96 1.62
CA SER A 125 11.57 2.25 2.59
C SER A 125 10.67 3.21 3.40
N SER A 126 10.80 4.52 3.20
CA SER A 126 10.00 5.54 3.90
C SER A 126 9.82 6.80 3.07
N PHE A 127 8.82 7.58 3.44
CA PHE A 127 8.52 8.89 2.88
C PHE A 127 8.21 9.89 3.99
N THR A 128 8.69 11.11 3.86
CA THR A 128 8.35 12.20 4.79
C THR A 128 7.08 12.90 4.34
N VAL A 129 6.01 12.71 5.09
CA VAL A 129 4.76 13.46 4.94
C VAL A 129 4.94 14.83 5.57
N GLN A 130 4.62 15.89 4.82
CA GLN A 130 4.56 17.23 5.37
C GLN A 130 3.40 17.37 6.36
N ALA A 131 3.39 18.42 7.14
CA ALA A 131 2.30 18.64 8.10
C ALA A 131 0.93 18.59 7.40
N LEU A 132 0.03 17.75 7.90
CA LEU A 132 -1.37 17.71 7.47
C LEU A 132 -2.20 18.62 8.37
N THR A 133 -2.94 19.54 7.78
CA THR A 133 -3.94 20.31 8.51
C THR A 133 -5.19 19.47 8.73
N ILE A 134 -6.10 19.95 9.57
CA ILE A 134 -7.34 19.25 9.89
C ILE A 134 -8.14 19.01 8.61
N GLY A 135 -8.50 17.74 8.38
CA GLY A 135 -9.27 17.30 7.22
C GLY A 135 -8.46 17.09 5.94
N GLN A 136 -7.16 17.40 5.93
CA GLN A 136 -6.31 17.04 4.80
C GLN A 136 -6.02 15.55 4.76
N SER A 137 -5.92 15.02 3.56
CA SER A 137 -5.58 13.63 3.29
C SER A 137 -4.41 13.51 2.32
N ILE A 138 -3.64 12.44 2.46
CA ILE A 138 -2.57 12.05 1.55
C ILE A 138 -2.79 10.61 1.09
N GLU A 139 -2.56 10.34 -0.18
CA GLU A 139 -2.45 8.98 -0.70
C GLU A 139 -0.99 8.54 -0.77
N LEU A 140 -0.74 7.35 -0.30
CA LEU A 140 0.56 6.69 -0.37
C LEU A 140 0.42 5.39 -1.15
N ASP A 141 1.42 5.05 -1.93
CA ASP A 141 1.45 3.87 -2.77
C ASP A 141 2.80 3.15 -2.62
N THR A 142 2.77 1.86 -2.43
CA THR A 142 3.98 1.05 -2.28
C THR A 142 3.83 -0.26 -3.04
N VAL A 143 4.82 -0.60 -3.85
CA VAL A 143 4.85 -1.90 -4.54
C VAL A 143 5.58 -2.90 -3.67
N ILE A 144 4.92 -4.04 -3.41
CA ILE A 144 5.51 -5.17 -2.69
C ILE A 144 5.50 -6.41 -3.56
N TYR A 145 6.47 -7.28 -3.31
CA TYR A 145 6.55 -8.61 -3.85
C TYR A 145 6.35 -9.63 -2.73
N ILE A 146 5.47 -10.58 -2.96
CA ILE A 146 5.05 -11.58 -1.98
C ILE A 146 5.45 -12.96 -2.50
N ILE A 147 6.06 -13.77 -1.63
CA ILE A 147 6.26 -15.21 -1.83
C ILE A 147 5.74 -15.89 -0.56
N ALA A 148 4.59 -16.54 -0.66
CA ALA A 148 3.98 -17.20 0.48
C ALA A 148 3.26 -18.48 0.04
N SER A 149 3.13 -19.43 0.96
CA SER A 149 2.36 -20.64 0.71
C SER A 149 0.86 -20.34 0.65
N PRO A 150 0.08 -21.15 -0.08
CA PRO A 150 -1.37 -21.09 -0.03
C PRO A 150 -1.93 -21.13 1.40
N GLY A 151 -3.03 -20.43 1.62
CA GLY A 151 -3.68 -20.29 2.92
C GLY A 151 -3.10 -19.21 3.83
N VAL A 152 -1.92 -18.66 3.49
CA VAL A 152 -1.35 -17.53 4.23
C VAL A 152 -2.12 -16.26 3.93
N THR A 153 -2.30 -15.42 4.94
CA THR A 153 -2.83 -14.05 4.80
C THR A 153 -1.73 -13.04 5.02
N VAL A 154 -1.60 -12.08 4.11
CA VAL A 154 -0.70 -10.93 4.26
C VAL A 154 -1.54 -9.67 4.50
N ASN A 155 -1.33 -9.03 5.65
CA ASN A 155 -1.99 -7.78 6.01
C ASN A 155 -0.99 -6.64 5.99
N CYS A 156 -1.32 -5.52 5.32
CA CYS A 156 -0.46 -4.36 5.21
C CYS A 156 -1.16 -3.08 5.67
N ARG A 157 -0.38 -2.18 6.29
CA ARG A 157 -0.82 -0.85 6.69
C ARG A 157 0.36 0.12 6.72
N TYR A 158 0.10 1.39 6.60
CA TYR A 158 1.14 2.38 6.82
C TYR A 158 1.33 2.67 8.30
N GLN A 159 2.56 2.78 8.73
CA GLN A 159 2.93 3.21 10.09
C GLN A 159 3.95 4.35 9.99
N LYS A 160 4.22 5.02 11.10
CA LYS A 160 5.35 5.94 11.14
C LYS A 160 6.64 5.16 10.88
N ASP A 161 7.62 5.83 10.32
CA ASP A 161 8.89 5.21 9.92
C ASP A 161 9.66 4.59 11.10
N ASP A 162 9.46 5.10 12.29
CA ASP A 162 10.02 4.57 13.55
C ASP A 162 9.32 3.31 14.09
N GLY A 163 8.30 2.80 13.35
CA GLY A 163 7.49 1.65 13.75
C GLY A 163 6.27 2.00 14.61
N THR A 164 6.12 3.24 15.01
CA THR A 164 4.92 3.66 15.77
C THR A 164 3.69 3.57 14.89
N ALA A 165 2.65 2.91 15.39
CA ALA A 165 1.37 2.85 14.70
C ALA A 165 0.74 4.24 14.54
N LEU A 166 -0.04 4.45 13.46
CA LEU A 166 -0.94 5.60 13.41
C LEU A 166 -2.00 5.49 14.53
N ASN A 167 -2.67 6.60 14.82
CA ASN A 167 -3.64 6.63 15.91
C ASN A 167 -4.82 5.69 15.67
N VAL A 168 -5.29 5.60 14.40
CA VAL A 168 -6.45 4.79 14.03
C VAL A 168 -6.22 4.11 12.69
N TYR A 169 -6.70 2.88 12.57
CA TYR A 169 -6.83 2.12 11.33
C TYR A 169 -8.28 1.72 11.12
N THR A 170 -8.98 2.40 10.23
CA THR A 170 -10.34 2.00 9.86
C THR A 170 -10.29 0.75 8.97
N ASN A 171 -9.35 0.74 8.03
CA ASN A 171 -9.15 -0.38 7.11
C ASN A 171 -7.66 -0.66 6.91
N THR A 172 -7.31 -1.94 6.73
CA THR A 172 -5.96 -2.39 6.40
C THR A 172 -6.00 -3.34 5.21
N ALA A 173 -5.02 -3.23 4.33
CA ALA A 173 -4.97 -4.05 3.11
C ALA A 173 -4.77 -5.52 3.46
N THR A 174 -5.59 -6.39 2.90
CA THR A 174 -5.57 -7.83 3.16
C THR A 174 -5.49 -8.61 1.85
N MET A 175 -4.50 -9.48 1.75
CA MET A 175 -4.26 -10.37 0.62
C MET A 175 -4.25 -11.81 1.12
N ILE A 176 -5.05 -12.67 0.50
CA ILE A 176 -5.15 -14.10 0.81
C ILE A 176 -4.43 -14.87 -0.31
N ILE A 177 -3.52 -15.75 0.06
CA ILE A 177 -2.74 -16.53 -0.90
C ILE A 177 -3.52 -17.78 -1.27
N ASP A 178 -3.89 -17.89 -2.53
CA ASP A 178 -4.64 -19.03 -3.06
C ASP A 178 -3.74 -20.21 -3.43
N GLU A 179 -4.34 -21.37 -3.53
CA GLU A 179 -3.72 -22.51 -4.23
C GLU A 179 -3.43 -22.09 -5.69
N PRO A 180 -2.26 -22.50 -6.24
CA PRO A 180 -2.03 -22.34 -7.67
C PRO A 180 -3.19 -22.98 -8.42
N ALA A 181 -3.75 -22.25 -9.41
CA ALA A 181 -4.75 -22.85 -10.28
C ALA A 181 -4.18 -24.17 -10.83
N ALA A 182 -4.86 -25.28 -10.55
CA ALA A 182 -4.48 -26.57 -11.08
C ALA A 182 -4.41 -26.42 -12.60
N GLY A 183 -3.19 -26.38 -13.14
CA GLY A 183 -2.98 -26.34 -14.57
C GLY A 183 -3.73 -27.50 -15.17
N GLY A 184 -4.80 -27.23 -15.90
CA GLY A 184 -5.47 -28.26 -16.67
C GLY A 184 -4.42 -28.87 -17.59
N MET A 185 -3.97 -30.08 -17.26
CA MET A 185 -3.33 -30.90 -18.26
C MET A 185 -4.41 -31.20 -19.30
N GLY A 186 -4.46 -30.35 -20.32
CA GLY A 186 -5.12 -30.69 -21.56
C GLY A 186 -4.32 -31.85 -22.17
N PHE A 187 -4.90 -33.03 -22.17
CA PHE A 187 -4.47 -34.12 -23.02
C PHE A 187 -4.90 -33.85 -24.46
#